data_7e903244a49589fc9cc93d92dad551db
#
_entry.id   7e903244a49589fc9cc93d92dad551db
#
_cell.length_a   1.000
_cell.length_b   1.000
_cell.length_c   1.000
_cell.angle_alpha   90.00
_cell.angle_beta   90.00
_cell.angle_gamma   90.00
#
_symmetry.space_group_name_H-M   'P 1'
#
loop_
_entity.id
_entity.type
_entity.pdbx_description
1 polymer ?
#
loop_
_entity_poly.entity_id
_entity_poly.type
_entity_poly.pdbx_seq_one_letter_code
_entity_poly.pdbx_strand_id
1 'polypeptide(L)'
;AGVKGALRPVLGLANLGHTVLGTKAMSGITKGMHNVLGIPLWTPAMPKAYNVKSAIKQSKIAQPNKVVYFPSCINQTMGLPKESPVDQPLVDKMLSLLKKAGYEVIFPKNMDKLCCGTIWESKGMLDIADRKSAELEAALWEASEQGKYPVLCDQSSCLHPMRECIKKMKLY
;
A
#
# COMPACT_ATOMS: atom_id res chain seq x y z
N ALA A 1 0.41 -10.59 7.76
CA ALA A 1 -0.58 -9.77 8.48
C ALA A 1 0.07 -8.79 9.45
N GLY A 2 1.21 -9.14 10.10
CA GLY A 2 1.77 -8.38 11.20
C GLY A 2 2.15 -6.92 10.91
N VAL A 3 2.94 -6.67 9.85
CA VAL A 3 3.52 -5.33 9.62
C VAL A 3 2.46 -4.27 9.29
N LYS A 4 1.54 -4.55 8.37
CA LYS A 4 0.46 -3.62 8.02
C LYS A 4 -0.51 -3.38 9.20
N GLY A 5 -0.76 -4.42 10.01
CA GLY A 5 -1.63 -4.34 11.18
C GLY A 5 -1.07 -3.44 12.28
N ALA A 6 0.24 -3.46 12.50
CA ALA A 6 0.90 -2.63 13.50
C ALA A 6 1.13 -1.19 13.01
N LEU A 7 1.38 -0.99 11.72
CA LEU A 7 1.77 0.31 11.16
C LEU A 7 0.63 1.34 11.22
N ARG A 8 -0.61 0.94 10.92
CA ARG A 8 -1.76 1.84 10.92
C ARG A 8 -2.04 2.49 12.29
N PRO A 9 -2.13 1.74 13.42
CA PRO A 9 -2.34 2.35 14.72
C PRO A 9 -1.17 3.27 15.12
N VAL A 10 0.08 2.91 14.82
CA VAL A 10 1.24 3.76 15.09
C VAL A 10 1.15 5.09 14.33
N LEU A 11 0.84 5.06 13.03
CA LEU A 11 0.65 6.26 12.23
C LEU A 11 -0.56 7.07 12.70
N GLY A 12 -1.63 6.42 13.13
CA GLY A 12 -2.82 7.07 13.70
C GLY A 12 -2.49 7.83 14.98
N LEU A 13 -1.77 7.21 15.93
CA LEU A 13 -1.33 7.84 17.17
C LEU A 13 -0.36 8.99 16.91
N ALA A 14 0.61 8.82 16.01
CA ALA A 14 1.54 9.89 15.63
C ALA A 14 0.80 11.10 15.03
N ASN A 15 -0.19 10.87 14.18
CA ASN A 15 -0.99 11.92 13.58
C ASN A 15 -1.88 12.63 14.64
N LEU A 16 -2.48 11.88 15.56
CA LEU A 16 -3.26 12.46 16.68
C LEU A 16 -2.35 13.33 17.55
N GLY A 17 -1.19 12.81 17.97
CA GLY A 17 -0.20 13.56 18.72
C GLY A 17 0.22 14.84 18.01
N HIS A 18 0.50 14.78 16.70
CA HIS A 18 0.82 15.96 15.89
C HIS A 18 -0.34 16.98 15.85
N THR A 19 -1.58 16.50 15.79
CA THR A 19 -2.75 17.40 15.74
C THR A 19 -2.96 18.13 17.08
N VAL A 20 -2.73 17.46 18.19
CA VAL A 20 -2.95 18.00 19.55
C VAL A 20 -1.77 18.85 20.02
N LEU A 21 -0.55 18.37 19.86
CA LEU A 21 0.66 19.00 20.40
C LEU A 21 1.35 19.96 19.43
N GLY A 22 1.08 19.82 18.15
CA GLY A 22 1.76 20.59 17.09
C GLY A 22 3.17 20.11 16.77
N THR A 23 3.75 20.67 15.72
CA THR A 23 5.03 20.22 15.15
C THR A 23 6.22 20.39 16.10
N LYS A 24 6.31 21.52 16.82
CA LYS A 24 7.45 21.82 17.71
C LYS A 24 7.51 20.87 18.90
N ALA A 25 6.35 20.67 19.58
CA ALA A 25 6.28 19.79 20.74
C ALA A 25 6.51 18.32 20.35
N MET A 26 5.92 17.84 19.25
CA MET A 26 6.16 16.48 18.74
C MET A 26 7.63 16.25 18.40
N SER A 27 8.31 17.20 17.76
CA SER A 27 9.75 17.10 17.47
C SER A 27 10.60 17.05 18.73
N GLY A 28 10.26 17.84 19.75
CA GLY A 28 10.97 17.83 21.05
C GLY A 28 10.81 16.51 21.79
N ILE A 29 9.59 16.02 21.92
CA ILE A 29 9.28 14.75 22.59
C ILE A 29 9.98 13.58 21.90
N THR A 30 9.87 13.50 20.57
CA THR A 30 10.46 12.38 19.82
C THR A 30 11.99 12.41 19.78
N LYS A 31 12.63 13.60 19.84
CA LYS A 31 14.08 13.72 20.05
C LYS A 31 14.48 13.14 21.42
N GLY A 32 13.77 13.50 22.49
CA GLY A 32 14.00 12.93 23.81
C GLY A 32 13.87 11.40 23.82
N MET A 33 12.78 10.89 23.25
CA MET A 33 12.55 9.43 23.12
C MET A 33 13.59 8.74 22.24
N HIS A 34 14.05 9.38 21.18
CA HIS A 34 15.13 8.85 20.34
C HIS A 34 16.42 8.66 21.13
N ASN A 35 16.83 9.67 21.91
CA ASN A 35 18.05 9.62 22.68
C ASN A 35 18.02 8.55 23.81
N VAL A 36 16.85 8.27 24.38
CA VAL A 36 16.71 7.31 25.49
C VAL A 36 16.39 5.90 25.00
N LEU A 37 15.53 5.75 23.99
CA LEU A 37 14.97 4.48 23.55
C LEU A 37 15.41 4.05 22.14
N GLY A 38 16.16 4.89 21.41
CA GLY A 38 16.59 4.59 20.05
C GLY A 38 15.46 4.52 19.03
N ILE A 39 14.25 5.02 19.35
CA ILE A 39 13.13 4.99 18.40
C ILE A 39 13.36 5.96 17.24
N PRO A 40 12.81 5.69 16.05
CA PRO A 40 12.94 6.60 14.91
C PRO A 40 12.41 7.99 15.21
N LEU A 41 13.11 9.02 14.73
CA LEU A 41 12.65 10.41 14.83
C LEU A 41 11.35 10.62 14.04
N TRP A 42 10.41 11.30 14.66
CA TRP A 42 9.22 11.76 13.98
C TRP A 42 9.52 13.01 13.14
N THR A 43 8.89 13.11 11.97
CA THR A 43 8.97 14.30 11.11
C THR A 43 7.57 14.75 10.68
N PRO A 44 7.35 16.06 10.35
CA PRO A 44 6.07 16.54 9.81
C PRO A 44 5.66 15.85 8.49
N ALA A 45 6.64 15.34 7.76
CA ALA A 45 6.42 14.58 6.52
C ALA A 45 5.92 13.15 6.75
N MET A 46 5.78 12.70 8.01
CA MET A 46 5.27 11.36 8.30
C MET A 46 3.82 11.24 7.80
N PRO A 47 3.51 10.19 6.99
CA PRO A 47 2.19 10.01 6.42
C PRO A 47 1.15 9.68 7.51
N LYS A 48 -0.09 10.08 7.26
CA LYS A 48 -1.24 9.62 8.05
C LYS A 48 -1.53 8.16 7.76
N ALA A 49 -2.20 7.48 8.70
CA ALA A 49 -2.74 6.15 8.42
C ALA A 49 -3.77 6.23 7.28
N TYR A 50 -3.67 5.29 6.33
CA TYR A 50 -4.63 5.14 5.24
C TYR A 50 -5.31 3.78 5.31
N ASN A 51 -6.59 3.74 4.96
CA ASN A 51 -7.37 2.52 4.92
C ASN A 51 -7.97 2.33 3.52
N VAL A 52 -7.34 1.47 2.74
CA VAL A 52 -7.76 1.15 1.37
C VAL A 52 -9.16 0.53 1.28
N LYS A 53 -9.74 0.05 2.39
CA LYS A 53 -11.10 -0.54 2.38
C LYS A 53 -12.19 0.45 1.95
N SER A 54 -12.01 1.75 2.25
CA SER A 54 -12.93 2.79 1.78
C SER A 54 -12.87 2.97 0.27
N ALA A 55 -11.65 2.99 -0.29
CA ALA A 55 -11.42 3.08 -1.73
C ALA A 55 -12.01 1.87 -2.48
N ILE A 56 -11.85 0.65 -1.93
CA ILE A 56 -12.43 -0.57 -2.50
C ILE A 56 -13.97 -0.49 -2.57
N LYS A 57 -14.61 0.06 -1.55
CA LYS A 57 -16.08 0.21 -1.56
C LYS A 57 -16.56 1.17 -2.65
N GLN A 58 -15.79 2.25 -2.92
CA GLN A 58 -16.13 3.26 -3.91
C GLN A 58 -15.84 2.83 -5.35
N SER A 59 -14.99 1.82 -5.56
CA SER A 59 -14.57 1.37 -6.90
C SER A 59 -15.57 0.46 -7.62
N LYS A 60 -16.63 0.01 -6.95
CA LYS A 60 -17.64 -0.90 -7.51
C LYS A 60 -18.57 -0.20 -8.50
N ILE A 61 -18.03 0.22 -9.63
CA ILE A 61 -18.78 0.81 -10.73
C ILE A 61 -18.52 -0.06 -11.96
N ALA A 62 -19.57 -0.68 -12.50
CA ALA A 62 -19.46 -1.49 -13.71
C ALA A 62 -19.00 -0.62 -14.89
N GLN A 63 -17.98 -1.09 -15.61
CA GLN A 63 -17.41 -0.45 -16.78
C GLN A 63 -17.12 -1.51 -17.86
N PRO A 64 -17.04 -1.13 -19.15
CA PRO A 64 -16.82 -2.09 -20.24
C PRO A 64 -15.45 -2.79 -20.17
N ASN A 65 -14.43 -2.10 -19.68
CA ASN A 65 -13.09 -2.67 -19.52
C ASN A 65 -12.83 -3.00 -18.07
N LYS A 66 -12.01 -4.02 -17.81
CA LYS A 66 -11.66 -4.45 -16.45
C LYS A 66 -10.15 -4.46 -16.25
N VAL A 67 -9.71 -4.10 -15.05
CA VAL A 67 -8.30 -4.15 -14.62
C VAL A 67 -8.23 -4.60 -13.17
N VAL A 68 -7.30 -5.49 -12.86
CA VAL A 68 -6.98 -5.85 -11.49
C VAL A 68 -5.98 -4.83 -10.97
N TYR A 69 -6.31 -4.15 -9.88
CA TYR A 69 -5.40 -3.19 -9.25
C TYR A 69 -4.88 -3.75 -7.92
N PHE A 70 -3.56 -3.87 -7.85
CA PHE A 70 -2.84 -4.26 -6.65
C PHE A 70 -2.00 -3.07 -6.15
N PRO A 71 -2.56 -2.21 -5.28
CA PRO A 71 -1.77 -1.17 -4.63
C PRO A 71 -0.72 -1.78 -3.71
N SER A 72 0.46 -1.21 -3.71
CA SER A 72 1.58 -1.65 -2.86
C SER A 72 1.20 -1.62 -1.37
N CYS A 73 1.88 -2.40 -0.55
CA CYS A 73 1.62 -2.44 0.89
C CYS A 73 1.79 -1.07 1.57
N ILE A 74 2.70 -0.23 1.06
CA ILE A 74 2.89 1.14 1.51
C ILE A 74 1.64 1.97 1.19
N ASN A 75 1.19 1.98 -0.06
CA ASN A 75 0.03 2.75 -0.49
C ASN A 75 -1.30 2.25 0.10
N GLN A 76 -1.36 0.99 0.54
CA GLN A 76 -2.50 0.47 1.31
C GLN A 76 -2.57 0.99 2.75
N THR A 77 -1.46 1.47 3.32
CA THR A 77 -1.33 1.77 4.76
C THR A 77 -0.97 3.20 5.06
N MET A 78 -0.27 3.87 4.15
CA MET A 78 0.22 5.24 4.28
C MET A 78 -0.55 6.16 3.34
N GLY A 79 -1.17 7.17 3.92
CA GLY A 79 -1.81 8.27 3.18
C GLY A 79 -0.87 9.45 3.01
N LEU A 80 -1.45 10.63 2.92
CA LEU A 80 -0.68 11.86 2.79
C LEU A 80 -0.21 12.38 4.15
N PRO A 81 0.94 13.09 4.22
CA PRO A 81 1.29 13.88 5.39
C PRO A 81 0.26 15.02 5.61
N LYS A 82 0.26 15.59 6.83
CA LYS A 82 -0.70 16.64 7.19
C LYS A 82 -0.59 17.89 6.30
N GLU A 83 0.63 18.24 5.92
CA GLU A 83 0.95 19.43 5.13
C GLU A 83 1.30 19.03 3.67
N SER A 84 0.58 18.05 3.12
CA SER A 84 0.80 17.61 1.74
C SER A 84 0.32 18.66 0.74
N PRO A 85 1.11 18.95 -0.31
CA PRO A 85 0.67 19.82 -1.40
C PRO A 85 -0.35 19.15 -2.32
N VAL A 86 -0.54 17.85 -2.19
CA VAL A 86 -1.54 17.09 -2.93
C VAL A 86 -2.74 16.76 -2.03
N ASP A 87 -3.91 16.65 -2.62
CA ASP A 87 -5.21 16.53 -1.97
C ASP A 87 -5.68 15.07 -1.73
N GLN A 88 -5.16 14.13 -2.53
CA GLN A 88 -5.60 12.74 -2.51
C GLN A 88 -4.44 11.75 -2.44
N PRO A 89 -4.55 10.65 -1.67
CA PRO A 89 -3.62 9.53 -1.70
C PRO A 89 -3.51 8.90 -3.09
N LEU A 90 -2.38 8.27 -3.39
CA LEU A 90 -2.10 7.67 -4.69
C LEU A 90 -3.17 6.67 -5.12
N VAL A 91 -3.66 5.85 -4.20
CA VAL A 91 -4.72 4.86 -4.49
C VAL A 91 -6.00 5.55 -4.98
N ASP A 92 -6.44 6.63 -4.31
CA ASP A 92 -7.66 7.35 -4.69
C ASP A 92 -7.49 8.05 -6.04
N LYS A 93 -6.30 8.61 -6.32
CA LYS A 93 -5.97 9.19 -7.64
C LYS A 93 -5.98 8.14 -8.74
N MET A 94 -5.39 6.97 -8.48
CA MET A 94 -5.36 5.86 -9.42
C MET A 94 -6.78 5.37 -9.75
N LEU A 95 -7.62 5.21 -8.73
CA LEU A 95 -9.03 4.82 -8.93
C LEU A 95 -9.80 5.87 -9.75
N SER A 96 -9.57 7.15 -9.48
CA SER A 96 -10.18 8.24 -10.25
C SER A 96 -9.74 8.24 -11.71
N LEU A 97 -8.45 7.97 -11.97
CA LEU A 97 -7.88 7.85 -13.30
C LEU A 97 -8.48 6.67 -14.06
N LEU A 98 -8.48 5.48 -13.45
CA LEU A 98 -9.02 4.27 -14.06
C LEU A 98 -10.51 4.39 -14.37
N LYS A 99 -11.29 5.01 -13.47
CA LYS A 99 -12.69 5.31 -13.71
C LYS A 99 -12.89 6.24 -14.92
N LYS A 100 -12.11 7.32 -15.02
CA LYS A 100 -12.15 8.25 -16.16
C LYS A 100 -11.75 7.55 -17.47
N ALA A 101 -10.84 6.58 -17.40
CA ALA A 101 -10.41 5.78 -18.55
C ALA A 101 -11.39 4.64 -18.90
N GLY A 102 -12.54 4.52 -18.23
CA GLY A 102 -13.56 3.53 -18.52
C GLY A 102 -13.23 2.12 -18.02
N TYR A 103 -12.45 2.00 -16.94
CA TYR A 103 -12.11 0.72 -16.32
C TYR A 103 -12.88 0.47 -15.03
N GLU A 104 -13.48 -0.72 -14.94
CA GLU A 104 -13.90 -1.31 -13.68
C GLU A 104 -12.66 -1.88 -12.97
N VAL A 105 -12.48 -1.48 -11.72
CA VAL A 105 -11.32 -1.92 -10.93
C VAL A 105 -11.68 -3.11 -10.06
N ILE A 106 -10.95 -4.20 -10.25
CA ILE A 106 -11.05 -5.44 -9.46
C ILE A 106 -9.90 -5.45 -8.46
N PHE A 107 -10.19 -5.71 -7.19
CA PHE A 107 -9.17 -5.93 -6.18
C PHE A 107 -9.05 -7.42 -5.84
N PRO A 108 -7.82 -7.94 -5.65
CA PRO A 108 -7.65 -9.31 -5.21
C PRO A 108 -8.24 -9.53 -3.81
N LYS A 109 -8.78 -10.72 -3.56
CA LYS A 109 -9.30 -11.10 -2.25
C LYS A 109 -8.20 -11.05 -1.18
N ASN A 110 -8.55 -10.71 0.04
CA ASN A 110 -7.61 -10.64 1.17
C ASN A 110 -6.37 -9.77 0.92
N MET A 111 -6.52 -8.71 0.13
CA MET A 111 -5.42 -7.82 -0.29
C MET A 111 -4.57 -7.30 0.88
N ASP A 112 -5.16 -7.12 2.06
CA ASP A 112 -4.48 -6.70 3.29
C ASP A 112 -3.43 -7.71 3.79
N LYS A 113 -3.51 -8.98 3.36
CA LYS A 113 -2.57 -10.05 3.70
C LYS A 113 -1.53 -10.30 2.61
N LEU A 114 -1.76 -9.80 1.40
CA LEU A 114 -0.88 -10.02 0.26
C LEU A 114 0.36 -9.11 0.31
N CYS A 115 1.48 -9.64 -0.20
CA CYS A 115 2.76 -8.95 -0.28
C CYS A 115 3.55 -9.50 -1.48
N CYS A 116 4.26 -8.64 -2.19
CA CYS A 116 5.12 -9.03 -3.31
C CYS A 116 6.41 -9.78 -2.91
N GLY A 117 6.72 -9.83 -1.62
CA GLY A 117 7.93 -10.51 -1.14
C GLY A 117 9.16 -9.61 -0.96
N THR A 118 9.29 -8.53 -1.71
CA THR A 118 10.50 -7.66 -1.77
C THR A 118 11.07 -7.26 -0.40
N ILE A 119 10.23 -6.96 0.58
CA ILE A 119 10.70 -6.59 1.92
C ILE A 119 11.43 -7.74 2.64
N TRP A 120 11.06 -8.97 2.34
CA TRP A 120 11.69 -10.16 2.90
C TRP A 120 12.94 -10.54 2.13
N GLU A 121 12.89 -10.46 0.81
CA GLU A 121 14.01 -10.67 -0.09
C GLU A 121 15.17 -9.72 0.23
N SER A 122 14.91 -8.44 0.39
CA SER A 122 15.91 -7.43 0.75
C SER A 122 16.60 -7.66 2.10
N LYS A 123 16.03 -8.55 2.92
CA LYS A 123 16.60 -8.98 4.22
C LYS A 123 17.21 -10.39 4.19
N GLY A 124 17.32 -10.99 3.00
CA GLY A 124 17.82 -12.34 2.83
C GLY A 124 16.88 -13.46 3.29
N MET A 125 15.61 -13.14 3.55
CA MET A 125 14.59 -14.12 3.99
C MET A 125 13.87 -14.71 2.78
N LEU A 126 14.59 -15.43 1.92
CA LEU A 126 14.13 -15.89 0.61
C LEU A 126 12.91 -16.82 0.71
N ASP A 127 12.90 -17.79 1.63
CA ASP A 127 11.76 -18.72 1.81
C ASP A 127 10.44 -17.98 2.11
N ILE A 128 10.52 -16.88 2.88
CA ILE A 128 9.36 -16.05 3.19
C ILE A 128 8.97 -15.22 1.96
N ALA A 129 9.95 -14.69 1.24
CA ALA A 129 9.72 -13.91 0.03
C ALA A 129 9.00 -14.75 -1.02
N ASP A 130 9.49 -15.96 -1.30
CA ASP A 130 8.93 -16.90 -2.28
C ASP A 130 7.49 -17.30 -1.93
N ARG A 131 7.25 -17.64 -0.66
CA ARG A 131 5.89 -17.95 -0.20
C ARG A 131 4.94 -16.77 -0.38
N LYS A 132 5.39 -15.54 -0.08
CA LYS A 132 4.56 -14.34 -0.22
C LYS A 132 4.31 -14.00 -1.67
N SER A 133 5.27 -14.20 -2.54
CA SER A 133 5.13 -14.03 -3.97
C SER A 133 4.13 -15.04 -4.55
N ALA A 134 4.21 -16.31 -4.16
CA ALA A 134 3.27 -17.34 -4.59
C ALA A 134 1.83 -17.08 -4.10
N GLU A 135 1.65 -16.64 -2.84
CA GLU A 135 0.34 -16.22 -2.32
C GLU A 135 -0.25 -15.07 -3.15
N LEU A 136 0.58 -14.10 -3.52
CA LEU A 136 0.17 -12.97 -4.36
C LEU A 136 -0.18 -13.42 -5.78
N GLU A 137 0.65 -14.26 -6.40
CA GLU A 137 0.41 -14.80 -7.75
C GLU A 137 -0.95 -15.49 -7.82
N ALA A 138 -1.23 -16.40 -6.88
CA ALA A 138 -2.49 -17.12 -6.84
C ALA A 138 -3.70 -16.17 -6.71
N ALA A 139 -3.60 -15.15 -5.86
CA ALA A 139 -4.68 -14.17 -5.67
C ALA A 139 -4.90 -13.28 -6.91
N LEU A 140 -3.83 -12.89 -7.59
CA LEU A 140 -3.91 -12.11 -8.83
C LEU A 140 -4.42 -12.94 -10.00
N TRP A 141 -4.03 -14.23 -10.08
CA TRP A 141 -4.52 -15.17 -11.09
C TRP A 141 -6.03 -15.37 -10.98
N GLU A 142 -6.55 -15.55 -9.75
CA GLU A 142 -7.98 -15.61 -9.50
C GLU A 142 -8.68 -14.28 -9.87
N ALA A 143 -8.16 -13.15 -9.39
CA ALA A 143 -8.77 -11.84 -9.61
C ALA A 143 -8.78 -11.41 -11.09
N SER A 144 -7.79 -11.84 -11.88
CA SER A 144 -7.67 -11.53 -13.31
C SER A 144 -8.46 -12.49 -14.20
N GLU A 145 -9.26 -13.38 -13.65
CA GLU A 145 -9.92 -14.46 -14.41
C GLU A 145 -8.89 -15.24 -15.26
N GLN A 146 -7.86 -15.76 -14.59
CA GLN A 146 -6.78 -16.55 -15.22
C GLN A 146 -5.96 -15.75 -16.27
N GLY A 147 -5.70 -14.47 -15.98
CA GLY A 147 -4.89 -13.61 -16.84
C GLY A 147 -5.67 -12.92 -17.96
N LYS A 148 -6.99 -13.06 -17.99
CA LYS A 148 -7.87 -12.37 -18.96
C LYS A 148 -7.79 -10.86 -18.80
N TYR A 149 -7.78 -10.35 -17.56
CA TYR A 149 -7.66 -8.92 -17.27
C TYR A 149 -6.22 -8.55 -16.92
N PRO A 150 -5.74 -7.39 -17.39
CA PRO A 150 -4.42 -6.90 -17.01
C PRO A 150 -4.35 -6.60 -15.53
N VAL A 151 -3.16 -6.73 -14.95
CA VAL A 151 -2.87 -6.40 -13.55
C VAL A 151 -2.02 -5.14 -13.49
N LEU A 152 -2.45 -4.17 -12.71
CA LEU A 152 -1.76 -2.91 -12.46
C LEU A 152 -1.21 -2.88 -11.04
N CYS A 153 0.08 -2.53 -10.89
CA CYS A 153 0.73 -2.27 -9.62
C CYS A 153 1.28 -0.84 -9.61
N ASP A 154 1.12 -0.14 -8.51
CA ASP A 154 1.49 1.27 -8.37
C ASP A 154 2.91 1.52 -7.84
N GLN A 155 3.72 0.47 -7.69
CA GLN A 155 5.06 0.56 -7.12
C GLN A 155 6.05 -0.28 -7.92
N SER A 156 7.05 0.36 -8.50
CA SER A 156 8.08 -0.29 -9.33
C SER A 156 8.88 -1.36 -8.58
N SER A 157 9.19 -1.13 -7.30
CA SER A 157 9.89 -2.11 -6.46
C SER A 157 9.06 -3.37 -6.18
N CYS A 158 7.74 -3.29 -6.21
CA CYS A 158 6.87 -4.47 -6.15
C CYS A 158 6.69 -5.11 -7.52
N LEU A 159 6.59 -4.28 -8.56
CA LEU A 159 6.36 -4.76 -9.94
C LEU A 159 7.54 -5.57 -10.48
N HIS A 160 8.77 -5.19 -10.14
CA HIS A 160 9.96 -5.87 -10.62
C HIS A 160 9.98 -7.37 -10.24
N PRO A 161 9.95 -7.77 -8.96
CA PRO A 161 9.90 -9.19 -8.61
C PRO A 161 8.61 -9.88 -9.09
N MET A 162 7.48 -9.16 -9.13
CA MET A 162 6.25 -9.73 -9.70
C MET A 162 6.43 -10.14 -11.16
N ARG A 163 7.13 -9.37 -11.98
CA ARG A 163 7.43 -9.73 -13.39
C ARG A 163 8.34 -10.94 -13.51
N GLU A 164 9.25 -11.13 -12.58
CA GLU A 164 10.14 -12.31 -12.56
C GLU A 164 9.38 -13.60 -12.21
N CYS A 165 8.49 -13.52 -11.22
CA CYS A 165 7.75 -14.67 -10.70
C CYS A 165 6.46 -14.95 -11.48
N ILE A 166 5.73 -13.90 -11.93
CA ILE A 166 4.40 -14.00 -12.52
C ILE A 166 4.49 -13.81 -14.04
N LYS A 167 4.89 -14.86 -14.76
CA LYS A 167 5.06 -14.79 -16.23
C LYS A 167 3.76 -15.00 -17.01
N LYS A 168 2.68 -15.45 -16.35
CA LYS A 168 1.42 -15.85 -17.00
C LYS A 168 0.42 -14.72 -17.18
N MET A 169 0.67 -13.54 -16.60
CA MET A 169 -0.26 -12.41 -16.61
C MET A 169 0.38 -11.16 -17.21
N LYS A 170 -0.44 -10.28 -17.81
CA LYS A 170 0.00 -8.94 -18.23
C LYS A 170 0.08 -8.03 -16.99
N LEU A 171 1.29 -7.60 -16.63
CA LEU A 171 1.59 -6.73 -15.49
C LEU A 171 2.02 -5.34 -15.98
N TYR A 172 1.41 -4.32 -15.43
CA TYR A 172 1.67 -2.90 -15.71
C TYR A 172 1.92 -2.11 -14.42
#